data_66f81e1c9a6e84e5b53203c65d0689b5
#
_entry.id   66f81e1c9a6e84e5b53203c65d0689b5
#
_cell.length_a   1.000
_cell.length_b   1.000
_cell.length_c   1.000
_cell.angle_alpha   90.00
_cell.angle_beta   90.00
_cell.angle_gamma   90.00
#
_symmetry.space_group_name_H-M   'P 1'
#
loop_
_entity.id
_entity.type
_entity.pdbx_description
1 polymer ?
#
loop_
_entity_poly.entity_id
_entity_poly.type
_entity_poly.pdbx_seq_one_letter_code
_entity_poly.pdbx_strand_id
1 'polypeptide(L)'
;MRSGFVLAVLVAALPSAPAFSMGMTLGERATVLAAHNSERAAVGVGPIQWSAKLAADAERWAVHLARINTMIHYGSMGEPDNGEGENLFMGTARAYRVDQMIGYWSDEKRVFRRVRRWDQNGRTFEAVGHYTQMVWRDTREVGCAIASNSQYDFLVCRYARPGNVLGSRPF
;
A
#
# COMPACT_ATOMS: atom_id res chain seq x y z
N MET A 1 -7.30 -18.17 -60.25
CA MET A 1 -6.36 -17.81 -59.15
C MET A 1 -6.88 -16.54 -58.53
N ARG A 2 -7.40 -16.60 -57.31
CA ARG A 2 -7.87 -15.40 -56.57
C ARG A 2 -6.87 -15.14 -55.45
N SER A 3 -6.07 -14.08 -55.58
CA SER A 3 -5.15 -13.64 -54.53
C SER A 3 -5.95 -12.90 -53.47
N GLY A 4 -6.03 -13.50 -52.27
CA GLY A 4 -6.60 -12.84 -51.10
C GLY A 4 -5.53 -11.95 -50.45
N PHE A 5 -5.78 -10.65 -50.39
CA PHE A 5 -4.99 -9.71 -49.59
C PHE A 5 -5.38 -9.86 -48.12
N VAL A 6 -4.47 -10.33 -47.29
CA VAL A 6 -4.60 -10.27 -45.82
C VAL A 6 -4.18 -8.90 -45.35
N LEU A 7 -5.13 -8.12 -44.90
CA LEU A 7 -4.87 -6.80 -44.29
C LEU A 7 -4.39 -7.03 -42.84
N ALA A 8 -3.10 -6.85 -42.62
CA ALA A 8 -2.55 -6.87 -41.25
C ALA A 8 -2.91 -5.54 -40.56
N VAL A 9 -3.79 -5.63 -39.57
CA VAL A 9 -4.11 -4.50 -38.68
C VAL A 9 -2.96 -4.36 -37.67
N LEU A 10 -2.09 -3.36 -37.88
CA LEU A 10 -1.11 -2.95 -36.88
C LEU A 10 -1.87 -2.24 -35.75
N VAL A 11 -2.04 -2.91 -34.62
CA VAL A 11 -2.47 -2.27 -33.36
C VAL A 11 -1.27 -1.52 -32.82
N ALA A 12 -1.20 -0.20 -33.06
CA ALA A 12 -0.23 0.63 -32.40
C ALA A 12 -0.51 0.69 -30.91
N ALA A 13 0.40 0.17 -30.10
CA ALA A 13 0.34 0.34 -28.65
C ALA A 13 0.47 1.85 -28.36
N LEU A 14 -0.56 2.45 -27.78
CA LEU A 14 -0.52 3.83 -27.31
C LEU A 14 0.54 3.93 -26.21
N PRO A 15 1.42 4.95 -26.22
CA PRO A 15 2.37 5.15 -25.14
C PRO A 15 1.60 5.32 -23.82
N SER A 16 1.96 4.54 -22.80
CA SER A 16 1.42 4.73 -21.45
C SER A 16 1.75 6.15 -20.99
N ALA A 17 0.73 6.87 -20.50
CA ALA A 17 0.93 8.18 -19.92
C ALA A 17 1.98 8.07 -18.78
N PRO A 18 2.86 9.07 -18.62
CA PRO A 18 3.86 9.04 -17.56
C PRO A 18 3.18 8.91 -16.19
N ALA A 19 3.72 8.05 -15.35
CA ALA A 19 3.29 7.97 -13.95
C ALA A 19 3.63 9.29 -13.26
N PHE A 20 2.65 9.88 -12.59
CA PHE A 20 2.80 11.16 -11.91
C PHE A 20 2.68 10.94 -10.39
N SER A 21 3.65 11.42 -9.63
CA SER A 21 3.57 11.51 -8.17
C SER A 21 3.75 12.96 -7.75
N MET A 22 2.88 13.43 -6.88
CA MET A 22 3.12 14.60 -6.04
C MET A 22 3.15 14.11 -4.60
N GLY A 23 4.21 14.45 -3.86
CA GLY A 23 4.29 14.10 -2.45
C GLY A 23 3.02 14.53 -1.71
N MET A 24 2.60 13.75 -0.72
CA MET A 24 1.38 14.03 0.06
C MET A 24 1.39 15.44 0.64
N THR A 25 0.27 16.14 0.52
CA THR A 25 0.02 17.42 1.19
C THR A 25 0.05 17.27 2.72
N LEU A 26 0.20 18.37 3.44
CA LEU A 26 0.14 18.35 4.92
C LEU A 26 -1.20 17.80 5.44
N GLY A 27 -2.32 18.10 4.75
CA GLY A 27 -3.63 17.57 5.10
C GLY A 27 -3.74 16.05 4.93
N GLU A 28 -3.21 15.51 3.84
CA GLU A 28 -3.18 14.08 3.60
C GLU A 28 -2.28 13.33 4.60
N ARG A 29 -1.11 13.89 4.95
CA ARG A 29 -0.23 13.34 6.01
C ARG A 29 -0.94 13.31 7.35
N ALA A 30 -1.66 14.38 7.70
CA ALA A 30 -2.46 14.44 8.92
C ALA A 30 -3.57 13.39 8.92
N THR A 31 -4.21 13.15 7.78
CA THR A 31 -5.24 12.11 7.58
C THR A 31 -4.65 10.71 7.79
N VAL A 32 -3.47 10.42 7.20
CA VAL A 32 -2.74 9.16 7.41
C VAL A 32 -2.49 8.94 8.90
N LEU A 33 -1.88 9.93 9.57
CA LEU A 33 -1.54 9.82 10.99
C LEU A 33 -2.79 9.67 11.88
N ALA A 34 -3.84 10.43 11.61
CA ALA A 34 -5.09 10.38 12.37
C ALA A 34 -5.74 8.98 12.27
N ALA A 35 -5.82 8.42 11.06
CA ALA A 35 -6.38 7.08 10.84
C ALA A 35 -5.58 6.00 11.60
N HIS A 36 -4.25 5.99 11.46
CA HIS A 36 -3.39 5.04 12.18
C HIS A 36 -3.51 5.21 13.69
N ASN A 37 -3.39 6.44 14.20
CA ASN A 37 -3.36 6.69 15.63
C ASN A 37 -4.71 6.44 16.31
N SER A 38 -5.82 6.62 15.59
CA SER A 38 -7.15 6.22 16.05
C SER A 38 -7.25 4.70 16.29
N GLU A 39 -6.82 3.90 15.32
CA GLU A 39 -6.83 2.44 15.45
C GLU A 39 -5.84 1.95 16.52
N ARG A 40 -4.67 2.56 16.62
CA ARG A 40 -3.65 2.25 17.66
C ARG A 40 -4.15 2.54 19.06
N ALA A 41 -4.77 3.70 19.26
CA ALA A 41 -5.37 4.07 20.55
C ALA A 41 -6.49 3.09 20.97
N ALA A 42 -7.31 2.63 20.01
CA ALA A 42 -8.39 1.68 20.25
C ALA A 42 -7.91 0.33 20.77
N VAL A 43 -6.63 -0.03 20.59
CA VAL A 43 -6.00 -1.27 21.05
C VAL A 43 -4.90 -1.04 22.09
N GLY A 44 -4.78 0.18 22.64
CA GLY A 44 -3.82 0.51 23.70
C GLY A 44 -2.36 0.58 23.24
N VAL A 45 -2.11 0.83 21.96
CA VAL A 45 -0.76 0.97 21.39
C VAL A 45 -0.42 2.45 21.21
N GLY A 46 0.82 2.82 21.53
CA GLY A 46 1.30 4.21 21.42
C GLY A 46 1.26 4.75 19.97
N PRO A 47 1.21 6.08 19.82
CA PRO A 47 1.08 6.71 18.51
C PRO A 47 2.30 6.47 17.60
N ILE A 48 2.05 6.57 16.29
CA ILE A 48 3.03 6.54 15.23
C ILE A 48 3.30 7.96 14.73
N GLN A 49 4.50 8.23 14.24
CA GLN A 49 4.93 9.54 13.72
C GLN A 49 5.19 9.49 12.22
N TRP A 50 5.16 10.66 11.56
CA TRP A 50 5.50 10.77 10.16
C TRP A 50 7.01 10.77 9.94
N SER A 51 7.47 9.96 8.98
CA SER A 51 8.87 9.91 8.53
C SER A 51 8.97 10.36 7.07
N ALA A 52 9.71 11.45 6.83
CA ALA A 52 9.97 11.94 5.49
C ALA A 52 10.83 10.95 4.67
N LYS A 53 11.72 10.21 5.34
CA LYS A 53 12.52 9.15 4.69
C LYS A 53 11.60 8.05 4.17
N LEU A 54 10.72 7.51 5.01
CA LEU A 54 9.79 6.45 4.61
C LEU A 54 8.83 6.93 3.52
N ALA A 55 8.41 8.21 3.55
CA ALA A 55 7.57 8.78 2.50
C ALA A 55 8.30 8.84 1.15
N ALA A 56 9.59 9.18 1.13
CA ALA A 56 10.40 9.17 -0.09
C ALA A 56 10.61 7.73 -0.61
N ASP A 57 10.77 6.75 0.27
CA ASP A 57 10.87 5.34 -0.10
C ASP A 57 9.54 4.83 -0.68
N ALA A 58 8.42 5.18 -0.04
CA ALA A 58 7.07 4.91 -0.52
C ALA A 58 6.80 5.53 -1.89
N GLU A 59 7.25 6.77 -2.12
CA GLU A 59 7.08 7.47 -3.40
C GLU A 59 7.79 6.76 -4.56
N ARG A 60 9.05 6.35 -4.34
CA ARG A 60 9.79 5.60 -5.37
C ARG A 60 9.07 4.32 -5.77
N TRP A 61 8.54 3.61 -4.79
CA TRP A 61 7.81 2.37 -5.05
C TRP A 61 6.45 2.62 -5.69
N ALA A 62 5.68 3.59 -5.23
CA ALA A 62 4.40 3.97 -5.83
C ALA A 62 4.54 4.35 -7.32
N VAL A 63 5.57 5.14 -7.66
CA VAL A 63 5.89 5.48 -9.06
C VAL A 63 6.25 4.25 -9.88
N HIS A 64 7.01 3.32 -9.31
CA HIS A 64 7.33 2.05 -9.97
C HIS A 64 6.06 1.24 -10.26
N LEU A 65 5.19 1.05 -9.27
CA LEU A 65 3.91 0.32 -9.42
C LEU A 65 3.01 0.96 -10.49
N ALA A 66 2.92 2.30 -10.50
CA ALA A 66 2.14 3.02 -11.49
C ALA A 66 2.67 2.84 -12.93
N ARG A 67 3.99 2.72 -13.10
CA ARG A 67 4.62 2.45 -14.41
C ARG A 67 4.37 1.04 -14.91
N ILE A 68 4.51 0.04 -14.02
CA ILE A 68 4.28 -1.37 -14.40
C ILE A 68 2.81 -1.77 -14.38
N ASN A 69 1.93 -0.86 -13.92
CA ASN A 69 0.48 -1.05 -13.81
C ASN A 69 0.09 -2.30 -13.01
N THR A 70 0.82 -2.60 -11.94
CA THR A 70 0.64 -3.82 -11.14
C THR A 70 0.88 -3.52 -9.66
N MET A 71 0.04 -4.08 -8.78
CA MET A 71 0.20 -3.98 -7.34
C MET A 71 0.97 -5.21 -6.84
N ILE A 72 2.23 -5.00 -6.47
CA ILE A 72 3.11 -6.02 -5.89
C ILE A 72 3.91 -5.42 -4.73
N HIS A 73 4.21 -6.22 -3.71
CA HIS A 73 5.05 -5.79 -2.60
C HIS A 73 6.51 -5.60 -3.03
N TYR A 74 7.16 -4.62 -2.38
CA TYR A 74 8.61 -4.43 -2.49
C TYR A 74 9.35 -5.70 -2.08
N GLY A 75 10.41 -6.05 -2.78
CA GLY A 75 11.13 -7.31 -2.60
C GLY A 75 10.59 -8.48 -3.43
N SER A 76 9.35 -8.39 -3.96
CA SER A 76 8.75 -9.48 -4.73
C SER A 76 9.39 -9.69 -6.10
N MET A 77 10.11 -8.69 -6.62
CA MET A 77 10.84 -8.76 -7.89
C MET A 77 12.36 -8.90 -7.69
N GLY A 78 12.81 -9.17 -6.46
CA GLY A 78 14.22 -9.36 -6.14
C GLY A 78 14.94 -8.12 -5.62
N GLU A 79 14.20 -7.05 -5.29
CA GLU A 79 14.76 -5.90 -4.58
C GLU A 79 15.30 -6.35 -3.22
N PRO A 80 16.44 -5.78 -2.76
CA PRO A 80 17.00 -6.13 -1.47
C PRO A 80 16.07 -5.74 -0.32
N ASP A 81 16.01 -6.56 0.73
CA ASP A 81 15.30 -6.23 1.95
C ASP A 81 15.81 -4.91 2.53
N ASN A 82 14.92 -3.95 2.70
CA ASN A 82 15.22 -2.63 3.25
C ASN A 82 14.84 -2.48 4.74
N GLY A 83 14.36 -3.55 5.37
CA GLY A 83 13.96 -3.57 6.78
C GLY A 83 12.71 -2.74 7.09
N GLU A 84 11.88 -2.44 6.09
CA GLU A 84 10.66 -1.66 6.22
C GLU A 84 9.42 -2.55 6.07
N GLY A 85 8.37 -2.26 6.85
CA GLY A 85 7.04 -2.80 6.60
C GLY A 85 6.37 -2.06 5.45
N GLU A 86 5.33 -2.67 4.86
CA GLU A 86 4.62 -2.09 3.74
C GLU A 86 3.13 -2.41 3.77
N ASN A 87 2.29 -1.40 3.48
CA ASN A 87 0.91 -1.58 3.07
C ASN A 87 0.69 -0.97 1.69
N LEU A 88 -0.08 -1.66 0.86
CA LEU A 88 -0.42 -1.24 -0.50
C LEU A 88 -1.93 -1.11 -0.67
N PHE A 89 -2.34 -0.13 -1.49
CA PHE A 89 -3.69 -0.01 -2.03
C PHE A 89 -3.61 0.35 -3.51
N MET A 90 -4.47 -0.25 -4.32
CA MET A 90 -4.69 0.13 -5.70
C MET A 90 -6.19 0.31 -5.94
N GLY A 91 -6.56 1.41 -6.56
CA GLY A 91 -7.95 1.69 -6.92
C GLY A 91 -8.05 2.52 -8.19
N THR A 92 -9.27 2.67 -8.73
CA THR A 92 -9.51 3.50 -9.91
C THR A 92 -8.98 4.92 -9.69
N ALA A 93 -8.26 5.44 -10.67
CA ALA A 93 -7.61 6.75 -10.60
C ALA A 93 -8.59 7.85 -10.19
N ARG A 94 -8.23 8.62 -9.17
CA ARG A 94 -8.99 9.76 -8.61
C ARG A 94 -10.38 9.42 -8.05
N ALA A 95 -10.66 8.12 -7.82
CA ALA A 95 -11.95 7.69 -7.27
C ALA A 95 -11.99 7.70 -5.74
N TYR A 96 -10.84 7.70 -5.07
CA TYR A 96 -10.75 7.54 -3.63
C TYR A 96 -9.95 8.66 -2.98
N ARG A 97 -10.42 9.15 -1.83
CA ARG A 97 -9.63 10.00 -0.93
C ARG A 97 -8.72 9.13 -0.06
N VAL A 98 -7.67 9.74 0.50
CA VAL A 98 -6.69 9.05 1.37
C VAL A 98 -7.36 8.34 2.56
N ASP A 99 -8.33 8.97 3.19
CA ASP A 99 -9.08 8.37 4.30
C ASP A 99 -9.84 7.12 3.90
N GLN A 100 -10.39 7.08 2.69
CA GLN A 100 -11.08 5.91 2.15
C GLN A 100 -10.09 4.78 1.83
N MET A 101 -8.94 5.10 1.22
CA MET A 101 -7.90 4.10 0.91
C MET A 101 -7.39 3.40 2.19
N ILE A 102 -7.09 4.19 3.24
CA ILE A 102 -6.66 3.63 4.54
C ILE A 102 -7.82 2.93 5.26
N GLY A 103 -9.05 3.40 5.02
CA GLY A 103 -10.25 2.77 5.54
C GLY A 103 -10.38 1.29 5.18
N TYR A 104 -9.99 0.90 3.96
CA TYR A 104 -9.95 -0.52 3.56
C TYR A 104 -9.04 -1.35 4.46
N TRP A 105 -7.86 -0.83 4.83
CA TRP A 105 -6.96 -1.50 5.75
C TRP A 105 -7.53 -1.57 7.17
N SER A 106 -8.14 -0.49 7.65
CA SER A 106 -8.76 -0.43 8.98
C SER A 106 -9.95 -1.37 9.09
N ASP A 107 -10.72 -1.59 8.03
CA ASP A 107 -11.90 -2.46 8.01
C ASP A 107 -11.56 -3.94 8.20
N GLU A 108 -10.31 -4.35 7.93
CA GLU A 108 -9.82 -5.69 8.22
C GLU A 108 -9.91 -6.05 9.71
N LYS A 109 -10.01 -5.05 10.62
CA LYS A 109 -10.26 -5.28 12.05
C LYS A 109 -11.51 -6.09 12.32
N ARG A 110 -12.50 -6.05 11.43
CA ARG A 110 -13.73 -6.84 11.55
C ARG A 110 -13.46 -8.33 11.42
N VAL A 111 -12.52 -8.68 10.54
CA VAL A 111 -12.03 -10.05 10.39
C VAL A 111 -11.12 -10.41 11.54
N PHE A 112 -10.16 -9.54 11.89
CA PHE A 112 -9.21 -9.76 12.98
C PHE A 112 -9.89 -10.07 14.32
N ARG A 113 -10.97 -9.38 14.67
CA ARG A 113 -11.75 -9.64 15.90
C ARG A 113 -12.35 -11.04 15.99
N ARG A 114 -12.49 -11.74 14.86
CA ARG A 114 -13.01 -13.13 14.79
C ARG A 114 -11.90 -14.17 14.80
N VAL A 115 -10.65 -13.74 14.68
CA VAL A 115 -9.48 -14.62 14.68
C VAL A 115 -9.22 -15.10 16.09
N ARG A 116 -9.46 -16.39 16.36
CA ARG A 116 -9.22 -17.00 17.69
C ARG A 116 -7.74 -17.21 17.98
N ARG A 117 -6.94 -17.44 16.95
CA ARG A 117 -5.50 -17.64 17.02
C ARG A 117 -4.83 -16.81 15.93
N TRP A 118 -3.94 -15.92 16.34
CA TRP A 118 -3.10 -15.19 15.42
C TRP A 118 -2.15 -16.14 14.71
N ASP A 119 -2.25 -16.21 13.38
CA ASP A 119 -1.40 -17.02 12.52
C ASP A 119 -0.92 -16.14 11.36
N GLN A 120 0.38 -15.92 11.33
CA GLN A 120 1.02 -15.09 10.31
C GLN A 120 1.27 -15.83 8.98
N ASN A 121 1.05 -17.14 8.94
CA ASN A 121 1.44 -18.01 7.83
C ASN A 121 0.27 -18.51 6.99
N GLY A 122 -0.87 -17.85 6.97
CA GLY A 122 -2.00 -18.40 6.26
C GLY A 122 -3.02 -17.37 5.79
N ARG A 123 -4.15 -17.86 5.34
CA ARG A 123 -5.29 -17.04 4.86
C ARG A 123 -5.72 -15.96 5.84
N THR A 124 -5.44 -16.14 7.13
CA THR A 124 -5.72 -15.15 8.18
C THR A 124 -4.82 -13.92 7.99
N PHE A 125 -3.52 -14.12 7.70
CA PHE A 125 -2.60 -13.01 7.46
C PHE A 125 -3.01 -12.21 6.22
N GLU A 126 -3.30 -12.87 5.11
CA GLU A 126 -3.77 -12.22 3.88
C GLU A 126 -5.03 -11.36 4.10
N ALA A 127 -5.89 -11.78 5.02
CA ALA A 127 -7.16 -11.10 5.31
C ALA A 127 -7.05 -9.94 6.31
N VAL A 128 -5.94 -9.80 7.05
CA VAL A 128 -5.81 -8.83 8.15
C VAL A 128 -4.44 -8.15 8.23
N GLY A 129 -3.54 -8.45 7.29
CA GLY A 129 -2.14 -8.00 7.31
C GLY A 129 -1.96 -6.48 7.29
N HIS A 130 -2.83 -5.77 6.59
CA HIS A 130 -2.78 -4.31 6.56
C HIS A 130 -3.18 -3.73 7.92
N TYR A 131 -4.28 -4.18 8.51
CA TYR A 131 -4.70 -3.72 9.83
C TYR A 131 -3.66 -4.01 10.90
N THR A 132 -3.11 -5.24 10.92
CA THR A 132 -2.12 -5.63 11.93
C THR A 132 -0.82 -4.84 11.81
N GLN A 133 -0.39 -4.47 10.59
CA GLN A 133 0.72 -3.54 10.39
C GLN A 133 0.40 -2.15 10.95
N MET A 134 -0.80 -1.59 10.71
CA MET A 134 -1.19 -0.28 11.24
C MET A 134 -1.10 -0.22 12.76
N VAL A 135 -1.54 -1.27 13.47
CA VAL A 135 -1.59 -1.34 14.92
C VAL A 135 -0.39 -2.08 15.55
N TRP A 136 0.65 -2.36 14.75
CA TRP A 136 1.81 -3.09 15.24
C TRP A 136 2.52 -2.33 16.35
N ARG A 137 2.64 -2.98 17.52
CA ARG A 137 3.13 -2.38 18.77
C ARG A 137 4.49 -1.69 18.62
N ASP A 138 5.43 -2.33 17.92
CA ASP A 138 6.81 -1.88 17.82
C ASP A 138 7.06 -0.90 16.67
N THR A 139 6.10 -0.73 15.77
CA THR A 139 6.16 0.28 14.72
C THR A 139 6.04 1.68 15.32
N ARG A 140 6.96 2.60 14.94
CA ARG A 140 7.04 3.96 15.46
C ARG A 140 6.86 5.03 14.40
N GLU A 141 7.12 4.71 13.15
CA GLU A 141 7.11 5.66 12.06
C GLU A 141 6.35 5.12 10.84
N VAL A 142 5.70 6.02 10.13
CA VAL A 142 5.05 5.77 8.85
C VAL A 142 5.37 6.88 7.87
N GLY A 143 5.53 6.53 6.60
CA GLY A 143 5.60 7.48 5.49
C GLY A 143 4.88 6.91 4.29
N CYS A 144 4.03 7.71 3.65
CA CYS A 144 3.20 7.27 2.54
C CYS A 144 3.34 8.19 1.34
N ALA A 145 3.04 7.64 0.17
CA ALA A 145 2.92 8.38 -1.08
C ALA A 145 1.87 7.76 -2.00
N ILE A 146 1.34 8.58 -2.91
CA ILE A 146 0.43 8.13 -3.97
C ILE A 146 1.08 8.46 -5.31
N ALA A 147 1.07 7.50 -6.22
CA ALA A 147 1.35 7.72 -7.62
C ALA A 147 0.19 7.20 -8.47
N SER A 148 -0.07 7.91 -9.57
CA SER A 148 -1.19 7.62 -10.45
C SER A 148 -0.71 7.34 -11.87
N ASN A 149 -1.44 6.49 -12.56
CA ASN A 149 -1.42 6.43 -14.02
C ASN A 149 -2.82 6.78 -14.57
N SER A 150 -3.08 6.49 -15.84
CA SER A 150 -4.37 6.81 -16.46
C SER A 150 -5.54 5.97 -15.91
N GLN A 151 -5.28 4.83 -15.26
CA GLN A 151 -6.27 3.86 -14.83
C GLN A 151 -6.39 3.77 -13.30
N TYR A 152 -5.26 3.86 -12.57
CA TYR A 152 -5.21 3.56 -11.14
C TYR A 152 -4.40 4.57 -10.35
N ASP A 153 -4.78 4.71 -9.09
CA ASP A 153 -3.97 5.28 -8.01
C ASP A 153 -3.34 4.15 -7.21
N PHE A 154 -2.06 4.32 -6.87
CA PHE A 154 -1.28 3.41 -6.04
C PHE A 154 -0.85 4.13 -4.78
N LEU A 155 -1.47 3.81 -3.64
CA LEU A 155 -1.01 4.25 -2.33
C LEU A 155 -0.02 3.23 -1.78
N VAL A 156 1.14 3.68 -1.40
CA VAL A 156 2.16 2.92 -0.69
C VAL A 156 2.39 3.58 0.66
N CYS A 157 2.36 2.80 1.75
CA CYS A 157 2.84 3.22 3.06
C CYS A 157 3.99 2.32 3.49
N ARG A 158 5.07 2.93 3.97
CA ARG A 158 6.24 2.27 4.55
C ARG A 158 6.28 2.49 6.05
N TYR A 159 6.77 1.51 6.79
CA TYR A 159 6.77 1.50 8.24
C TYR A 159 8.14 1.15 8.81
N ALA A 160 8.55 1.85 9.87
CA ALA A 160 9.70 1.50 10.69
C ALA A 160 9.28 1.42 12.18
N ARG A 161 9.54 0.34 12.84
CA ARG A 161 10.02 -1.00 12.47
C ARG A 161 8.92 -1.77 11.72
N PRO A 162 9.25 -2.78 10.89
CA PRO A 162 8.25 -3.57 10.22
C PRO A 162 7.34 -4.29 11.22
N GLY A 163 6.08 -4.42 10.85
CA GLY A 163 5.11 -5.24 11.56
C GLY A 163 5.07 -6.67 11.02
N ASN A 164 4.08 -7.40 11.48
CA ASN A 164 3.79 -8.75 10.98
C ASN A 164 4.97 -9.72 11.10
N VAL A 165 5.79 -9.55 12.15
CA VAL A 165 6.97 -10.39 12.43
C VAL A 165 6.52 -11.78 12.92
N LEU A 166 7.06 -12.83 12.29
CA LEU A 166 6.76 -14.22 12.65
C LEU A 166 6.97 -14.48 14.15
N GLY A 167 6.02 -15.18 14.78
CA GLY A 167 6.07 -15.51 16.21
C GLY A 167 5.66 -14.39 17.15
N SER A 168 5.40 -13.18 16.64
CA SER A 168 5.01 -12.02 17.44
C SER A 168 3.54 -11.65 17.21
N ARG A 169 2.94 -10.92 18.16
CA ARG A 169 1.57 -10.41 18.07
C ARG A 169 1.59 -8.90 17.77
N PRO A 170 0.56 -8.36 17.08
CA PRO A 170 0.49 -6.94 16.77
C PRO A 170 0.37 -6.06 18.03
N PHE A 171 -0.34 -6.50 19.07
CA PHE A 171 -0.55 -5.83 20.38
C PHE A 171 -0.89 -6.82 21.49
#